data_b0b9c4db45d7ba8bd054d537adbba384
#
_entry.id   b0b9c4db45d7ba8bd054d537adbba384
#
_cell.length_a   1.000
_cell.length_b   1.000
_cell.length_c   1.000
_cell.angle_alpha   90.00
_cell.angle_beta   90.00
_cell.angle_gamma   90.00
#
_symmetry.space_group_name_H-M   'P 1'
#
loop_
_entity.id
_entity.type
_entity.pdbx_description
1 polymer ?
#
loop_
_entity_poly.entity_id
_entity_poly.type
_entity_poly.pdbx_seq_one_letter_code
_entity_poly.pdbx_strand_id
1 'polypeptide(L)'
;MTPASPEVSVVVVAYRARDYVLSCLEALAANAGVAYEAIVVDDGSGDGTPAAVRDRFSAAVVVAKAQNEGLSAGRNAALPHVRGRFVLMLDSDTQVRKGAIERLASFLDERPEVGLVGPRLVNPDGSVQRSCRRWPSPLIPLMRRGPYARLVPEPKAHREHMMMDFDFATERPVVAVMGAAQMWRADLPETIGRYDERISSYGGEDVDWCLRVWRAGMEVRYVPDAVIQHEWQHVVRRQGLSRHSLLALRDFYYLQVKHRRLRRDPRLSAALA
;
A
#
# COMPACT_ATOMS: atom_id res chain seq x y z
N MET A 1 7.30 2.92 35.19
CA MET A 1 6.16 3.32 34.31
C MET A 1 6.26 2.47 33.07
N THR A 2 5.29 1.64 32.79
CA THR A 2 5.21 0.91 31.51
C THR A 2 5.10 1.97 30.42
N PRO A 3 5.93 1.97 29.36
CA PRO A 3 5.75 2.91 28.27
C PRO A 3 4.34 2.74 27.72
N ALA A 4 3.65 3.86 27.49
CA ALA A 4 2.31 3.83 26.89
C ALA A 4 2.39 3.03 25.58
N SER A 5 1.41 2.14 25.36
CA SER A 5 1.35 1.39 24.10
C SER A 5 1.30 2.37 22.93
N PRO A 6 2.04 2.13 21.84
CA PRO A 6 1.98 2.99 20.66
C PRO A 6 0.55 3.02 20.11
N GLU A 7 0.15 4.15 19.56
CA GLU A 7 -1.13 4.25 18.85
C GLU A 7 -1.02 3.62 17.47
N VAL A 8 0.09 3.84 16.80
CA VAL A 8 0.33 3.39 15.42
C VAL A 8 1.62 2.58 15.33
N SER A 9 1.56 1.38 14.76
CA SER A 9 2.73 0.64 14.29
C SER A 9 2.98 1.00 12.84
N VAL A 10 4.08 1.70 12.58
CA VAL A 10 4.49 2.05 11.22
C VAL A 10 5.43 0.98 10.70
N VAL A 11 5.04 0.30 9.63
CA VAL A 11 5.77 -0.80 9.00
C VAL A 11 6.37 -0.34 7.69
N VAL A 12 7.67 -0.50 7.54
CA VAL A 12 8.42 -0.24 6.29
C VAL A 12 9.10 -1.52 5.84
N VAL A 13 8.74 -2.02 4.66
CA VAL A 13 9.42 -3.16 4.04
C VAL A 13 10.39 -2.64 2.98
N ALA A 14 11.63 -3.10 3.03
CA ALA A 14 12.69 -2.62 2.14
C ALA A 14 13.49 -3.75 1.51
N TYR A 15 13.92 -3.53 0.28
CA TYR A 15 14.91 -4.33 -0.41
C TYR A 15 15.85 -3.44 -1.22
N ARG A 16 17.15 -3.41 -0.81
CA ARG A 16 18.19 -2.57 -1.43
C ARG A 16 17.81 -1.08 -1.50
N ALA A 17 17.27 -0.56 -0.39
CA ALA A 17 16.70 0.77 -0.32
C ALA A 17 17.16 1.55 0.94
N ARG A 18 18.41 1.32 1.39
CA ARG A 18 18.92 1.85 2.67
C ARG A 18 18.66 3.34 2.86
N ASP A 19 19.06 4.17 1.91
CA ASP A 19 18.98 5.62 2.06
C ASP A 19 17.51 6.12 2.05
N TYR A 20 16.63 5.45 1.31
CA TYR A 20 15.20 5.70 1.33
C TYR A 20 14.57 5.35 2.69
N VAL A 21 14.90 4.19 3.25
CA VAL A 21 14.44 3.80 4.60
C VAL A 21 14.84 4.84 5.63
N LEU A 22 16.09 5.28 5.62
CA LEU A 22 16.58 6.29 6.57
C LEU A 22 15.82 7.61 6.41
N SER A 23 15.62 8.08 5.18
CA SER A 23 14.85 9.30 4.88
C SER A 23 13.37 9.17 5.29
N CYS A 24 12.75 8.01 5.05
CA CYS A 24 11.37 7.72 5.48
C CYS A 24 11.24 7.79 7.02
N LEU A 25 12.17 7.17 7.75
CA LEU A 25 12.17 7.20 9.22
C LEU A 25 12.46 8.59 9.79
N GLU A 26 13.27 9.41 9.13
CA GLU A 26 13.49 10.82 9.50
C GLU A 26 12.21 11.64 9.35
N ALA A 27 11.53 11.50 8.21
CA ALA A 27 10.27 12.18 7.97
C ALA A 27 9.19 11.72 8.97
N LEU A 28 9.18 10.42 9.32
CA LEU A 28 8.30 9.87 10.34
C LEU A 28 8.59 10.48 11.71
N ALA A 29 9.85 10.51 12.15
CA ALA A 29 10.27 11.08 13.43
C ALA A 29 9.90 12.57 13.56
N ALA A 30 9.99 13.31 12.45
CA ALA A 30 9.68 14.74 12.42
C ALA A 30 8.17 15.04 12.40
N ASN A 31 7.32 14.15 11.87
CA ASN A 31 5.96 14.49 11.48
C ASN A 31 4.88 13.51 12.00
N ALA A 32 5.22 12.49 12.81
CA ALA A 32 4.25 11.47 13.22
C ALA A 32 3.02 12.04 13.96
N GLY A 33 3.24 12.99 14.89
CA GLY A 33 2.18 13.67 15.66
C GLY A 33 1.45 12.80 16.68
N VAL A 34 1.64 11.48 16.64
CA VAL A 34 1.05 10.47 17.54
C VAL A 34 2.14 9.59 18.15
N ALA A 35 1.80 8.88 19.22
CA ALA A 35 2.67 7.83 19.77
C ALA A 35 2.78 6.68 18.75
N TYR A 36 3.97 6.39 18.28
CA TYR A 36 4.19 5.35 17.28
C TYR A 36 5.37 4.43 17.62
N GLU A 37 5.40 3.28 17.00
CA GLU A 37 6.59 2.45 16.86
C GLU A 37 6.93 2.28 15.37
N ALA A 38 8.22 2.15 15.06
CA ALA A 38 8.67 1.84 13.73
C ALA A 38 9.12 0.37 13.64
N ILE A 39 8.64 -0.36 12.65
CA ILE A 39 9.03 -1.73 12.33
C ILE A 39 9.60 -1.74 10.92
N VAL A 40 10.88 -2.01 10.79
CA VAL A 40 11.57 -2.08 9.50
C VAL A 40 11.87 -3.54 9.18
N VAL A 41 11.35 -4.01 8.05
CA VAL A 41 11.67 -5.35 7.53
C VAL A 41 12.64 -5.19 6.36
N ASP A 42 13.85 -5.68 6.54
CA ASP A 42 14.82 -5.81 5.46
C ASP A 42 14.66 -7.18 4.80
N ASP A 43 14.17 -7.19 3.56
CA ASP A 43 13.89 -8.42 2.80
C ASP A 43 15.16 -8.99 2.13
N GLY A 44 16.21 -9.17 2.92
CA GLY A 44 17.46 -9.79 2.46
C GLY A 44 18.30 -8.89 1.54
N SER A 45 18.40 -7.59 1.84
CA SER A 45 19.07 -6.60 0.97
C SER A 45 20.58 -6.78 0.83
N GLY A 46 21.28 -7.10 1.92
CA GLY A 46 22.73 -7.20 1.95
C GLY A 46 23.47 -5.86 1.77
N ASP A 47 22.76 -4.72 1.87
CA ASP A 47 23.27 -3.35 1.64
C ASP A 47 23.58 -2.58 2.94
N GLY A 48 23.49 -3.25 4.10
CA GLY A 48 23.72 -2.65 5.40
C GLY A 48 22.50 -1.92 5.99
N THR A 49 21.32 -1.98 5.37
CA THR A 49 20.06 -1.38 5.87
C THR A 49 19.80 -1.72 7.35
N PRO A 50 19.84 -2.99 7.81
CA PRO A 50 19.54 -3.32 9.21
C PRO A 50 20.50 -2.68 10.21
N ALA A 51 21.79 -2.60 9.89
CA ALA A 51 22.80 -1.98 10.74
C ALA A 51 22.58 -0.46 10.83
N ALA A 52 22.39 0.20 9.69
CA ALA A 52 22.17 1.64 9.62
C ALA A 52 20.90 2.10 10.37
N VAL A 53 19.82 1.30 10.30
CA VAL A 53 18.58 1.60 11.05
C VAL A 53 18.80 1.45 12.54
N ARG A 54 19.43 0.36 13.02
CA ARG A 54 19.70 0.17 14.46
C ARG A 54 20.59 1.26 15.05
N ASP A 55 21.59 1.71 14.28
CA ASP A 55 22.52 2.76 14.69
C ASP A 55 21.80 4.11 14.84
N ARG A 56 20.96 4.48 13.88
CA ARG A 56 20.35 5.81 13.81
C ARG A 56 19.00 5.90 14.52
N PHE A 57 18.23 4.80 14.55
CA PHE A 57 16.89 4.69 15.11
C PHE A 57 16.79 3.53 16.09
N SER A 58 17.48 3.64 17.23
CA SER A 58 17.63 2.55 18.22
C SER A 58 16.30 2.03 18.79
N ALA A 59 15.22 2.82 18.73
CA ALA A 59 13.89 2.41 19.15
C ALA A 59 13.12 1.61 18.07
N ALA A 60 13.61 1.55 16.83
CA ALA A 60 12.97 0.82 15.75
C ALA A 60 13.17 -0.70 15.91
N VAL A 61 12.12 -1.46 15.68
CA VAL A 61 12.19 -2.92 15.54
C VAL A 61 12.72 -3.25 14.15
N VAL A 62 13.81 -4.00 14.07
CA VAL A 62 14.44 -4.38 12.78
C VAL A 62 14.37 -5.88 12.58
N VAL A 63 13.58 -6.31 11.60
CA VAL A 63 13.45 -7.69 11.14
C VAL A 63 14.30 -7.87 9.90
N ALA A 64 15.44 -8.53 10.03
CA ALA A 64 16.35 -8.80 8.90
C ALA A 64 16.15 -10.23 8.41
N LYS A 65 15.71 -10.38 7.15
CA LYS A 65 15.52 -11.69 6.51
C LYS A 65 16.82 -12.14 5.83
N ALA A 66 17.01 -13.43 5.73
CA ALA A 66 18.20 -14.00 5.12
C ALA A 66 18.25 -13.82 3.59
N GLN A 67 17.08 -13.74 2.94
CA GLN A 67 16.93 -13.63 1.49
C GLN A 67 15.67 -12.84 1.12
N ASN A 68 15.61 -12.37 -0.12
CA ASN A 68 14.42 -11.72 -0.65
C ASN A 68 13.32 -12.76 -0.92
N GLU A 69 12.20 -12.60 -0.20
CA GLU A 69 11.00 -13.44 -0.35
C GLU A 69 9.80 -12.67 -0.90
N GLY A 70 9.99 -11.37 -1.15
CA GLY A 70 9.00 -10.48 -1.75
C GLY A 70 8.16 -9.72 -0.73
N LEU A 71 7.45 -8.72 -1.26
CA LEU A 71 6.77 -7.69 -0.46
C LEU A 71 5.70 -8.29 0.47
N SER A 72 4.90 -9.24 -0.02
CA SER A 72 3.86 -9.92 0.79
C SER A 72 4.47 -10.64 2.01
N ALA A 73 5.55 -11.38 1.80
CA ALA A 73 6.27 -12.08 2.86
C ALA A 73 6.94 -11.09 3.84
N GLY A 74 7.51 -10.00 3.32
CA GLY A 74 8.05 -8.91 4.14
C GLY A 74 6.99 -8.27 5.03
N ARG A 75 5.83 -7.93 4.48
CA ARG A 75 4.68 -7.39 5.25
C ARG A 75 4.20 -8.39 6.31
N ASN A 76 4.10 -9.67 5.98
CA ASN A 76 3.72 -10.72 6.92
C ASN A 76 4.74 -10.88 8.07
N ALA A 77 6.03 -10.72 7.80
CA ALA A 77 7.08 -10.79 8.81
C ALA A 77 7.00 -9.65 9.83
N ALA A 78 6.41 -8.51 9.48
CA ALA A 78 6.19 -7.41 10.40
C ALA A 78 5.04 -7.65 11.38
N LEU A 79 3.98 -8.37 10.98
CA LEU A 79 2.73 -8.49 11.76
C LEU A 79 2.93 -8.99 13.21
N PRO A 80 3.82 -9.96 13.51
CA PRO A 80 4.04 -10.40 14.89
C PRO A 80 4.66 -9.34 15.81
N HIS A 81 5.17 -8.26 15.26
CA HIS A 81 5.83 -7.18 16.02
C HIS A 81 4.92 -5.96 16.23
N VAL A 82 3.72 -5.98 15.67
CA VAL A 82 2.72 -4.91 15.80
C VAL A 82 2.19 -4.85 17.22
N ARG A 83 2.22 -3.65 17.83
CA ARG A 83 1.68 -3.37 19.18
C ARG A 83 0.72 -2.19 19.18
N GLY A 84 0.70 -1.38 18.13
CA GLY A 84 -0.20 -0.25 17.97
C GLY A 84 -1.64 -0.69 17.72
N ARG A 85 -2.59 0.20 17.99
CA ARG A 85 -4.02 0.01 17.65
C ARG A 85 -4.24 0.01 16.14
N PHE A 86 -3.42 0.79 15.42
CA PHE A 86 -3.42 0.88 13.96
C PHE A 86 -2.08 0.42 13.40
N VAL A 87 -2.13 -0.05 12.16
CA VAL A 87 -0.95 -0.36 11.36
C VAL A 87 -0.92 0.58 10.17
N LEU A 88 0.16 1.31 10.01
CA LEU A 88 0.45 2.09 8.80
C LEU A 88 1.56 1.37 8.01
N MET A 89 1.20 0.77 6.88
CA MET A 89 2.19 0.30 5.90
C MET A 89 2.68 1.45 5.07
N LEU A 90 4.00 1.57 4.93
CA LEU A 90 4.67 2.55 4.09
C LEU A 90 5.68 1.87 3.17
N ASP A 91 5.73 2.30 1.92
CA ASP A 91 6.89 2.01 1.08
C ASP A 91 8.09 2.84 1.55
N SER A 92 9.30 2.31 1.36
CA SER A 92 10.54 2.92 1.85
C SER A 92 10.83 4.31 1.26
N ASP A 93 10.27 4.62 0.09
CA ASP A 93 10.43 5.89 -0.63
C ASP A 93 9.28 6.88 -0.36
N THR A 94 8.64 6.77 0.80
CA THR A 94 7.59 7.68 1.27
C THR A 94 8.11 8.66 2.33
N GLN A 95 7.49 9.85 2.38
CA GLN A 95 7.73 10.85 3.42
C GLN A 95 6.40 11.36 3.98
N VAL A 96 6.15 11.05 5.24
CA VAL A 96 4.95 11.48 5.96
C VAL A 96 4.96 13.00 6.12
N ARG A 97 3.85 13.65 5.83
CA ARG A 97 3.62 15.07 6.12
C ARG A 97 2.93 15.24 7.48
N LYS A 98 3.16 16.39 8.11
CA LYS A 98 2.56 16.72 9.41
C LYS A 98 1.04 16.55 9.37
N GLY A 99 0.47 15.91 10.39
CA GLY A 99 -0.97 15.68 10.55
C GLY A 99 -1.52 14.49 9.75
N ALA A 100 -0.71 13.85 8.89
CA ALA A 100 -1.21 12.77 8.03
C ALA A 100 -1.59 11.52 8.83
N ILE A 101 -0.75 11.11 9.78
CA ILE A 101 -1.00 9.90 10.59
C ILE A 101 -2.18 10.12 11.51
N GLU A 102 -2.23 11.27 12.23
CA GLU A 102 -3.35 11.64 13.09
C GLU A 102 -4.67 11.63 12.32
N ARG A 103 -4.68 12.19 11.10
CA ARG A 103 -5.88 12.25 10.27
C ARG A 103 -6.37 10.87 9.85
N LEU A 104 -5.46 9.95 9.48
CA LEU A 104 -5.82 8.58 9.13
C LEU A 104 -6.33 7.80 10.35
N ALA A 105 -5.67 7.93 11.50
CA ALA A 105 -6.06 7.26 12.74
C ALA A 105 -7.43 7.74 13.23
N SER A 106 -7.65 9.06 13.32
CA SER A 106 -8.95 9.64 13.69
C SER A 106 -10.05 9.22 12.72
N PHE A 107 -9.76 9.14 11.42
CA PHE A 107 -10.73 8.71 10.42
C PHE A 107 -11.21 7.27 10.68
N LEU A 108 -10.30 6.37 10.99
CA LEU A 108 -10.64 5.00 11.35
C LEU A 108 -11.38 4.92 12.70
N ASP A 109 -11.01 5.73 13.68
CA ASP A 109 -11.71 5.75 14.99
C ASP A 109 -13.17 6.19 14.85
N GLU A 110 -13.43 7.22 14.05
CA GLU A 110 -14.76 7.78 13.83
C GLU A 110 -15.69 6.87 13.01
N ARG A 111 -15.13 5.91 12.25
CA ARG A 111 -15.86 5.11 11.26
C ARG A 111 -15.56 3.61 11.39
N PRO A 112 -16.28 2.90 12.28
CA PRO A 112 -16.07 1.47 12.50
C PRO A 112 -16.36 0.60 11.26
N GLU A 113 -17.18 1.08 10.33
CA GLU A 113 -17.46 0.41 9.04
C GLU A 113 -16.26 0.44 8.07
N VAL A 114 -15.28 1.31 8.30
CA VAL A 114 -14.08 1.43 7.46
C VAL A 114 -12.99 0.51 7.98
N GLY A 115 -12.57 -0.43 7.15
CA GLY A 115 -11.49 -1.38 7.48
C GLY A 115 -10.10 -0.89 7.08
N LEU A 116 -10.02 -0.05 6.02
CA LEU A 116 -8.74 0.43 5.49
C LEU A 116 -8.89 1.82 4.89
N VAL A 117 -7.86 2.65 5.10
CA VAL A 117 -7.75 3.99 4.52
C VAL A 117 -6.44 4.17 3.77
N GLY A 118 -6.50 4.98 2.70
CA GLY A 118 -5.31 5.44 1.98
C GLY A 118 -5.26 6.97 1.91
N PRO A 119 -4.08 7.58 2.09
CA PRO A 119 -3.88 9.02 2.02
C PRO A 119 -3.85 9.54 0.58
N ARG A 120 -3.83 10.87 0.45
CA ARG A 120 -3.39 11.53 -0.78
C ARG A 120 -1.89 11.33 -0.92
N LEU A 121 -1.50 10.63 -1.99
CA LEU A 121 -0.10 10.55 -2.38
C LEU A 121 0.24 11.71 -3.31
N VAL A 122 1.41 12.33 -3.07
CA VAL A 122 1.94 13.41 -3.90
C VAL A 122 3.35 13.09 -4.37
N ASN A 123 3.69 13.53 -5.56
CA ASN A 123 5.06 13.51 -6.06
C ASN A 123 5.95 14.50 -5.31
N PRO A 124 7.28 14.44 -5.42
CA PRO A 124 8.19 15.44 -4.85
C PRO A 124 7.91 16.88 -5.30
N ASP A 125 7.35 17.08 -6.49
CA ASP A 125 6.94 18.39 -7.03
C ASP A 125 5.56 18.87 -6.49
N GLY A 126 4.92 18.07 -5.62
CA GLY A 126 3.61 18.36 -5.05
C GLY A 126 2.42 17.97 -5.91
N SER A 127 2.62 17.49 -7.14
CA SER A 127 1.53 16.99 -7.98
C SER A 127 0.92 15.72 -7.41
N VAL A 128 -0.41 15.57 -7.57
CA VAL A 128 -1.16 14.45 -6.99
C VAL A 128 -0.90 13.16 -7.78
N GLN A 129 -0.57 12.09 -7.06
CA GLN A 129 -0.47 10.76 -7.63
C GLN A 129 -1.85 10.09 -7.68
N ARG A 130 -2.13 9.40 -8.78
CA ARG A 130 -3.34 8.57 -8.93
C ARG A 130 -3.18 7.28 -8.13
N SER A 131 -3.50 7.34 -6.83
CA SER A 131 -3.31 6.24 -5.88
C SER A 131 -4.53 5.33 -5.70
N CYS A 132 -5.68 5.70 -6.25
CA CYS A 132 -6.90 4.91 -6.17
C CYS A 132 -7.13 4.07 -7.42
N ARG A 133 -7.84 2.95 -7.26
CA ARG A 133 -8.16 2.04 -8.36
C ARG A 133 -9.63 1.65 -8.31
N ARG A 134 -10.27 1.56 -9.48
CA ARG A 134 -11.51 0.79 -9.69
C ARG A 134 -11.18 -0.66 -10.04
N TRP A 135 -12.18 -1.51 -10.04
CA TRP A 135 -12.01 -2.90 -10.45
C TRP A 135 -11.47 -2.99 -11.89
N PRO A 136 -10.37 -3.72 -12.12
CA PRO A 136 -9.78 -3.78 -13.45
C PRO A 136 -10.61 -4.67 -14.39
N SER A 137 -10.85 -4.19 -15.61
CA SER A 137 -11.39 -5.05 -16.68
C SER A 137 -10.39 -6.18 -16.99
N PRO A 138 -10.85 -7.43 -17.17
CA PRO A 138 -9.97 -8.55 -17.53
C PRO A 138 -9.26 -8.38 -18.88
N LEU A 139 -9.72 -7.43 -19.69
CA LEU A 139 -9.11 -7.12 -21.00
C LEU A 139 -7.93 -6.14 -20.91
N ILE A 140 -7.71 -5.46 -19.79
CA ILE A 140 -6.63 -4.47 -19.64
C ILE A 140 -5.25 -5.03 -20.02
N PRO A 141 -4.83 -6.23 -19.59
CA PRO A 141 -3.51 -6.76 -19.96
C PRO A 141 -3.36 -6.95 -21.46
N LEU A 142 -4.42 -7.34 -22.16
CA LEU A 142 -4.42 -7.50 -23.60
C LEU A 142 -4.35 -6.15 -24.32
N MET A 143 -5.12 -5.16 -23.84
CA MET A 143 -5.17 -3.81 -24.42
C MET A 143 -3.86 -3.03 -24.22
N ARG A 144 -3.10 -3.33 -23.18
CA ARG A 144 -1.83 -2.63 -22.85
C ARG A 144 -0.59 -3.29 -23.42
N ARG A 145 -0.73 -4.39 -24.18
CA ARG A 145 0.40 -5.16 -24.75
C ARG A 145 0.25 -5.33 -26.25
N GLY A 146 1.38 -5.52 -26.91
CA GLY A 146 1.43 -5.78 -28.35
C GLY A 146 1.08 -4.57 -29.23
N PRO A 147 0.72 -4.80 -30.50
CA PRO A 147 0.46 -3.73 -31.47
C PRO A 147 -0.75 -2.86 -31.10
N TYR A 148 -1.74 -3.42 -30.42
CA TYR A 148 -2.93 -2.67 -29.99
C TYR A 148 -2.58 -1.52 -29.03
N ALA A 149 -1.62 -1.72 -28.13
CA ALA A 149 -1.18 -0.69 -27.18
C ALA A 149 -0.55 0.55 -27.87
N ARG A 150 -0.04 0.37 -29.10
CA ARG A 150 0.50 1.47 -29.91
C ARG A 150 -0.60 2.28 -30.61
N LEU A 151 -1.70 1.60 -30.99
CA LEU A 151 -2.83 2.22 -31.68
C LEU A 151 -3.77 2.95 -30.72
N VAL A 152 -3.95 2.41 -29.50
CA VAL A 152 -4.79 2.99 -28.45
C VAL A 152 -4.00 3.10 -27.15
N PRO A 153 -3.22 4.19 -26.97
CA PRO A 153 -2.30 4.34 -25.82
C PRO A 153 -2.99 4.28 -24.47
N GLU A 154 -4.22 4.81 -24.36
CA GLU A 154 -5.03 4.83 -23.15
C GLU A 154 -6.46 4.33 -23.41
N PRO A 155 -6.67 3.00 -23.43
CA PRO A 155 -8.01 2.42 -23.58
C PRO A 155 -8.95 2.91 -22.47
N LYS A 156 -10.24 3.11 -22.80
CA LYS A 156 -11.27 3.56 -21.84
C LYS A 156 -11.26 2.72 -20.55
N ALA A 157 -11.21 1.39 -20.65
CA ALA A 157 -11.16 0.48 -19.50
C ALA A 157 -9.93 0.72 -18.59
N HIS A 158 -8.80 1.16 -19.17
CA HIS A 158 -7.61 1.53 -18.39
C HIS A 158 -7.82 2.87 -17.67
N ARG A 159 -8.37 3.86 -18.35
CA ARG A 159 -8.68 5.18 -17.77
C ARG A 159 -9.65 5.05 -16.59
N GLU A 160 -10.71 4.23 -16.76
CA GLU A 160 -11.67 3.91 -15.69
C GLU A 160 -10.98 3.24 -14.50
N HIS A 161 -10.18 2.19 -14.75
CA HIS A 161 -9.43 1.50 -13.70
C HIS A 161 -8.50 2.44 -12.92
N MET A 162 -7.82 3.34 -13.60
CA MET A 162 -6.90 4.33 -13.01
C MET A 162 -7.62 5.54 -12.41
N MET A 163 -8.95 5.57 -12.43
CA MET A 163 -9.77 6.69 -11.94
C MET A 163 -9.30 8.03 -12.52
N MET A 164 -9.12 8.09 -13.86
CA MET A 164 -8.61 9.31 -14.51
C MET A 164 -9.63 10.45 -14.52
N ASP A 165 -10.86 10.17 -14.22
CA ASP A 165 -11.99 11.09 -14.04
C ASP A 165 -12.12 11.63 -12.62
N PHE A 166 -11.32 11.11 -11.65
CA PHE A 166 -11.34 11.56 -10.26
C PHE A 166 -10.28 12.64 -10.01
N ASP A 167 -10.67 13.72 -9.35
CA ASP A 167 -9.81 14.87 -9.03
C ASP A 167 -8.93 14.66 -7.80
N PHE A 168 -9.17 13.61 -7.02
CA PHE A 168 -8.49 13.32 -5.75
C PHE A 168 -8.63 14.43 -4.69
N ALA A 169 -9.66 15.27 -4.80
CA ALA A 169 -9.91 16.36 -3.86
C ALA A 169 -10.86 15.96 -2.72
N THR A 170 -11.72 14.97 -2.96
CA THR A 170 -12.79 14.59 -2.02
C THR A 170 -12.59 13.21 -1.45
N GLU A 171 -13.01 13.03 -0.19
CA GLU A 171 -13.10 11.71 0.45
C GLU A 171 -14.15 10.85 -0.24
N ARG A 172 -13.84 9.57 -0.46
CA ARG A 172 -14.80 8.63 -1.04
C ARG A 172 -14.42 7.18 -0.80
N PRO A 173 -15.38 6.24 -0.87
CA PRO A 173 -15.08 4.82 -0.99
C PRO A 173 -14.39 4.55 -2.32
N VAL A 174 -13.41 3.63 -2.32
CA VAL A 174 -12.66 3.21 -3.51
C VAL A 174 -12.47 1.70 -3.48
N VAL A 175 -12.32 1.07 -4.64
CA VAL A 175 -12.12 -0.39 -4.68
C VAL A 175 -10.77 -0.77 -4.06
N ALA A 176 -9.74 -0.02 -4.38
CA ALA A 176 -8.42 -0.20 -3.78
C ALA A 176 -7.64 1.12 -3.77
N VAL A 177 -6.73 1.24 -2.80
CA VAL A 177 -5.71 2.28 -2.71
C VAL A 177 -4.32 1.65 -2.86
N MET A 178 -3.36 2.43 -3.34
CA MET A 178 -1.98 1.99 -3.57
C MET A 178 -1.30 1.60 -2.26
N GLY A 179 -0.52 0.52 -2.29
CA GLY A 179 0.19 -0.02 -1.14
C GLY A 179 1.33 0.84 -0.62
N ALA A 180 1.67 1.93 -1.30
CA ALA A 180 2.71 2.86 -0.85
C ALA A 180 2.39 3.52 0.50
N ALA A 181 1.09 3.68 0.82
CA ALA A 181 0.64 4.06 2.16
C ALA A 181 -0.79 3.55 2.40
N GLN A 182 -0.97 2.70 3.39
CA GLN A 182 -2.26 2.15 3.79
C GLN A 182 -2.32 2.05 5.31
N MET A 183 -3.42 2.50 5.93
CA MET A 183 -3.64 2.32 7.36
C MET A 183 -4.89 1.50 7.62
N TRP A 184 -4.83 0.63 8.65
CA TRP A 184 -5.95 -0.21 9.11
C TRP A 184 -5.84 -0.52 10.61
N ARG A 185 -6.90 -1.09 11.21
CA ARG A 185 -6.85 -1.56 12.60
C ARG A 185 -5.97 -2.80 12.73
N ALA A 186 -5.21 -2.90 13.80
CA ALA A 186 -4.23 -3.97 14.01
C ALA A 186 -4.83 -5.38 14.03
N ASP A 187 -6.10 -5.53 14.36
CA ASP A 187 -6.87 -6.79 14.36
C ASP A 187 -7.40 -7.19 12.97
N LEU A 188 -7.29 -6.33 11.98
CA LEU A 188 -7.77 -6.63 10.62
C LEU A 188 -7.27 -7.97 10.06
N PRO A 189 -5.99 -8.38 10.24
CA PRO A 189 -5.48 -9.68 9.79
C PRO A 189 -6.20 -10.88 10.41
N GLU A 190 -6.79 -10.76 11.59
CA GLU A 190 -7.59 -11.83 12.21
C GLU A 190 -8.86 -12.11 11.41
N THR A 191 -9.45 -11.06 10.82
CA THR A 191 -10.67 -11.16 10.03
C THR A 191 -10.41 -11.57 8.59
N ILE A 192 -9.40 -10.98 7.94
CA ILE A 192 -9.18 -11.14 6.50
C ILE A 192 -8.00 -12.06 6.15
N GLY A 193 -7.25 -12.54 7.14
CA GLY A 193 -6.02 -13.34 6.99
C GLY A 193 -4.79 -12.49 6.67
N ARG A 194 -3.63 -13.11 6.54
CA ARG A 194 -2.35 -12.45 6.19
C ARG A 194 -2.26 -12.14 4.70
N TYR A 195 -1.24 -11.38 4.29
CA TYR A 195 -0.95 -11.15 2.88
C TYR A 195 -0.74 -12.47 2.13
N ASP A 196 -1.26 -12.53 0.91
CA ASP A 196 -1.15 -13.74 0.07
C ASP A 196 0.22 -13.76 -0.64
N GLU A 197 1.14 -14.57 -0.12
CA GLU A 197 2.51 -14.68 -0.63
C GLU A 197 2.62 -15.30 -2.02
N ARG A 198 1.53 -15.88 -2.55
CA ARG A 198 1.46 -16.33 -3.95
C ARG A 198 1.45 -15.17 -4.93
N ILE A 199 1.08 -13.98 -4.48
CA ILE A 199 1.13 -12.74 -5.25
C ILE A 199 2.55 -12.19 -5.17
N SER A 200 3.26 -12.25 -6.27
CA SER A 200 4.68 -11.90 -6.34
C SER A 200 4.97 -10.66 -7.19
N SER A 201 3.94 -10.09 -7.84
CA SER A 201 4.06 -8.84 -8.59
C SER A 201 3.74 -7.64 -7.72
N TYR A 202 4.45 -6.53 -7.94
CA TYR A 202 4.13 -5.26 -7.28
C TYR A 202 2.74 -4.76 -7.65
N GLY A 203 1.95 -4.33 -6.67
CA GLY A 203 0.62 -3.74 -6.83
C GLY A 203 -0.50 -4.78 -6.97
N GLY A 204 -0.21 -6.07 -6.77
CA GLY A 204 -1.25 -7.11 -6.69
C GLY A 204 -1.65 -7.41 -5.25
N GLU A 205 -0.70 -7.34 -4.34
CA GLU A 205 -0.89 -7.63 -2.92
C GLU A 205 -1.73 -6.57 -2.21
N ASP A 206 -1.58 -5.31 -2.56
CA ASP A 206 -2.37 -4.19 -2.03
C ASP A 206 -3.83 -4.23 -2.54
N VAL A 207 -4.02 -4.55 -3.81
CA VAL A 207 -5.36 -4.76 -4.37
C VAL A 207 -6.03 -5.96 -3.70
N ASP A 208 -5.33 -7.10 -3.53
CA ASP A 208 -5.86 -8.27 -2.83
C ASP A 208 -6.29 -7.91 -1.40
N TRP A 209 -5.46 -7.14 -0.70
CA TRP A 209 -5.72 -6.71 0.67
C TRP A 209 -6.99 -5.86 0.75
N CYS A 210 -7.13 -4.86 -0.09
CA CYS A 210 -8.33 -4.03 -0.18
C CYS A 210 -9.60 -4.85 -0.53
N LEU A 211 -9.49 -5.78 -1.48
CA LEU A 211 -10.62 -6.63 -1.88
C LEU A 211 -11.05 -7.60 -0.77
N ARG A 212 -10.12 -8.01 0.10
CA ARG A 212 -10.48 -8.82 1.28
C ARG A 212 -11.18 -7.99 2.34
N VAL A 213 -10.82 -6.72 2.51
CA VAL A 213 -11.57 -5.77 3.36
C VAL A 213 -13.02 -5.68 2.90
N TRP A 214 -13.26 -5.46 1.61
CA TRP A 214 -14.61 -5.45 1.03
C TRP A 214 -15.36 -6.77 1.25
N ARG A 215 -14.69 -7.92 1.12
CA ARG A 215 -15.29 -9.24 1.37
C ARG A 215 -15.73 -9.43 2.82
N ALA A 216 -15.01 -8.83 3.76
CA ALA A 216 -15.33 -8.86 5.19
C ALA A 216 -16.47 -7.90 5.56
N GLY A 217 -17.01 -7.16 4.60
CA GLY A 217 -18.13 -6.25 4.87
C GLY A 217 -17.72 -4.82 5.24
N MET A 218 -16.43 -4.54 5.25
CA MET A 218 -15.88 -3.23 5.57
C MET A 218 -15.56 -2.43 4.30
N GLU A 219 -15.41 -1.11 4.44
CA GLU A 219 -15.07 -0.20 3.36
C GLU A 219 -13.56 0.07 3.25
N VAL A 220 -13.12 0.38 2.04
CA VAL A 220 -11.84 1.00 1.75
C VAL A 220 -12.08 2.45 1.37
N ARG A 221 -11.42 3.40 2.06
CA ARG A 221 -11.66 4.83 1.85
C ARG A 221 -10.38 5.57 1.47
N TYR A 222 -10.53 6.53 0.58
CA TYR A 222 -9.53 7.53 0.27
C TYR A 222 -9.72 8.77 1.13
N VAL A 223 -8.66 9.24 1.79
CA VAL A 223 -8.66 10.37 2.73
C VAL A 223 -7.73 11.46 2.22
N PRO A 224 -8.25 12.47 1.49
CA PRO A 224 -7.44 13.49 0.82
C PRO A 224 -6.70 14.44 1.76
N ASP A 225 -7.20 14.63 2.98
CA ASP A 225 -6.61 15.54 3.96
C ASP A 225 -5.34 14.98 4.62
N ALA A 226 -5.16 13.67 4.58
CA ALA A 226 -3.91 13.02 4.94
C ALA A 226 -2.98 13.02 3.74
N VAL A 227 -1.82 13.68 3.83
CA VAL A 227 -0.88 13.82 2.70
C VAL A 227 0.42 13.10 3.01
N ILE A 228 0.83 12.20 2.12
CA ILE A 228 2.12 11.52 2.17
C ILE A 228 2.81 11.70 0.82
N GLN A 229 4.06 12.16 0.84
CA GLN A 229 4.86 12.22 -0.37
C GLN A 229 5.40 10.82 -0.69
N HIS A 230 5.39 10.45 -1.96
CA HIS A 230 5.92 9.18 -2.44
C HIS A 230 6.79 9.44 -3.66
N GLU A 231 8.06 9.05 -3.57
CA GLU A 231 9.01 9.20 -4.65
C GLU A 231 8.95 7.97 -5.58
N TRP A 232 7.95 7.95 -6.43
CA TRP A 232 7.68 6.82 -7.29
C TRP A 232 8.81 6.56 -8.30
N GLN A 233 9.66 5.57 -8.04
CA GLN A 233 10.84 5.25 -8.84
C GLN A 233 10.55 4.60 -10.20
N HIS A 234 9.29 4.40 -10.58
CA HIS A 234 8.91 3.75 -11.86
C HIS A 234 9.56 2.38 -12.11
N VAL A 235 9.91 1.63 -11.05
CA VAL A 235 10.56 0.32 -11.14
C VAL A 235 9.84 -0.62 -12.12
N VAL A 236 8.51 -0.51 -12.21
CA VAL A 236 7.67 -1.33 -13.10
C VAL A 236 7.69 -0.84 -14.56
N ARG A 237 8.02 0.43 -14.82
CA ARG A 237 7.86 1.05 -16.17
C ARG A 237 8.99 0.72 -17.15
N ARG A 238 10.14 0.25 -16.65
CA ARG A 238 11.35 0.00 -17.48
C ARG A 238 11.47 -1.42 -18.05
N GLN A 239 10.50 -2.31 -17.76
CA GLN A 239 10.63 -3.71 -18.16
C GLN A 239 9.70 -4.03 -19.35
N GLY A 240 10.29 -4.31 -20.52
CA GLY A 240 9.62 -4.94 -21.65
C GLY A 240 9.06 -6.34 -21.29
N LEU A 241 8.90 -7.23 -22.28
CA LEU A 241 8.51 -8.64 -22.06
C LEU A 241 9.58 -9.32 -21.19
N SER A 242 9.37 -9.29 -19.88
CA SER A 242 10.26 -9.84 -18.86
C SER A 242 9.50 -10.89 -18.02
N ARG A 243 10.26 -11.70 -17.27
CA ARG A 243 9.69 -12.65 -16.30
C ARG A 243 8.70 -11.95 -15.36
N HIS A 244 8.96 -10.70 -14.95
CA HIS A 244 8.06 -9.90 -14.12
C HIS A 244 6.74 -9.57 -14.81
N SER A 245 6.75 -9.37 -16.13
CA SER A 245 5.53 -9.13 -16.90
C SER A 245 4.60 -10.35 -16.94
N LEU A 246 5.17 -11.56 -16.98
CA LEU A 246 4.42 -12.81 -16.92
C LEU A 246 3.85 -13.04 -15.52
N LEU A 247 4.63 -12.78 -14.48
CA LEU A 247 4.16 -12.86 -13.09
C LEU A 247 3.03 -11.88 -12.83
N ALA A 248 3.16 -10.63 -13.27
CA ALA A 248 2.10 -9.63 -13.15
C ALA A 248 0.81 -10.03 -13.88
N LEU A 249 0.94 -10.70 -15.03
CA LEU A 249 -0.21 -11.22 -15.77
C LEU A 249 -0.89 -12.37 -15.02
N ARG A 250 -0.10 -13.32 -14.50
CA ARG A 250 -0.58 -14.42 -13.67
C ARG A 250 -1.33 -13.90 -12.46
N ASP A 251 -0.73 -12.97 -11.72
CA ASP A 251 -1.29 -12.41 -10.49
C ASP A 251 -2.57 -11.61 -10.78
N PHE A 252 -2.59 -10.86 -11.90
CA PHE A 252 -3.78 -10.16 -12.35
C PHE A 252 -4.98 -11.13 -12.55
N TYR A 253 -4.80 -12.22 -13.30
CA TYR A 253 -5.87 -13.18 -13.51
C TYR A 253 -6.18 -14.00 -12.26
N TYR A 254 -5.19 -14.29 -11.44
CA TYR A 254 -5.40 -14.91 -10.13
C TYR A 254 -6.35 -14.07 -9.27
N LEU A 255 -6.16 -12.76 -9.18
CA LEU A 255 -7.04 -11.83 -8.46
C LEU A 255 -8.46 -11.80 -9.06
N GLN A 256 -8.58 -11.79 -10.39
CA GLN A 256 -9.89 -11.85 -11.05
C GLN A 256 -10.69 -13.09 -10.65
N VAL A 257 -10.06 -14.24 -10.56
CA VAL A 257 -10.68 -15.51 -10.16
C VAL A 257 -10.96 -15.53 -8.66
N LYS A 258 -9.98 -15.17 -7.83
CA LYS A 258 -10.06 -15.15 -6.36
C LYS A 258 -11.22 -14.29 -5.85
N HIS A 259 -11.44 -13.15 -6.47
CA HIS A 259 -12.44 -12.17 -6.05
C HIS A 259 -13.67 -12.07 -6.97
N ARG A 260 -13.90 -13.03 -7.87
CA ARG A 260 -14.98 -12.99 -8.89
C ARG A 260 -16.38 -12.67 -8.33
N ARG A 261 -16.68 -13.09 -7.09
CA ARG A 261 -17.99 -12.86 -6.45
C ARG A 261 -18.18 -11.40 -6.03
N LEU A 262 -17.12 -10.69 -5.66
CA LEU A 262 -17.19 -9.28 -5.26
C LEU A 262 -17.62 -8.33 -6.39
N ARG A 263 -17.42 -8.71 -7.66
CA ARG A 263 -17.83 -7.89 -8.80
C ARG A 263 -19.35 -7.59 -8.82
N ARG A 264 -20.14 -8.39 -8.11
CA ARG A 264 -21.59 -8.25 -8.01
C ARG A 264 -22.03 -7.66 -6.66
N ASP A 265 -21.11 -7.26 -5.82
CA ASP A 265 -21.42 -6.68 -4.51
C ASP A 265 -21.92 -5.24 -4.72
N PRO A 266 -23.16 -4.93 -4.29
CA PRO A 266 -23.72 -3.58 -4.49
C PRO A 266 -22.96 -2.49 -3.74
N ARG A 267 -22.25 -2.82 -2.67
CA ARG A 267 -21.43 -1.86 -1.92
C ARG A 267 -20.26 -1.36 -2.76
N LEU A 268 -19.66 -2.22 -3.59
CA LEU A 268 -18.65 -1.82 -4.56
C LEU A 268 -19.22 -0.90 -5.65
N SER A 269 -20.52 -0.88 -5.89
CA SER A 269 -21.13 0.01 -6.88
C SER A 269 -20.90 1.48 -6.51
N ALA A 270 -20.95 1.85 -5.22
CA ALA A 270 -20.64 3.19 -4.74
C ALA A 270 -19.14 3.54 -4.92
N ALA A 271 -18.26 2.57 -4.83
CA ALA A 271 -16.82 2.72 -5.08
C ALA A 271 -16.48 2.71 -6.59
N LEU A 272 -17.42 2.27 -7.44
CA LEU A 272 -17.28 2.23 -8.89
C LEU A 272 -17.86 3.49 -9.57
N ALA A 273 -18.83 4.16 -8.94
CA ALA A 273 -19.36 5.44 -9.39
C ALA A 273 -18.37 6.58 -9.17
#